data_3271175328df53986a54a4e70bbc1edd
#
_entry.id   3271175328df53986a54a4e70bbc1edd
#
_cell.length_a   1.000
_cell.length_b   1.000
_cell.length_c   1.000
_cell.angle_alpha   90.00
_cell.angle_beta   90.00
_cell.angle_gamma   90.00
#
_symmetry.space_group_name_H-M   'P 1'
#
loop_
_entity.id
_entity.type
_entity.pdbx_description
1 polymer ?
#
loop_
_entity_poly.entity_id
_entity_poly.type
_entity_poly.pdbx_seq_one_letter_code
_entity_poly.pdbx_strand_id
1 'polypeptide(L)'
;MPSFRVVVLASGTGTLFATLANTANDLGIEIVELITDANVPACELAKSFDIPVQVIPMQNDRAKWDQELATELSRLKPNLVISAG
;
A
#
# COMPACT_ATOMS: atom_id res chain seq x y z
N MET A 1 7.23 -11.89 -18.05
CA MET A 1 6.13 -10.94 -18.17
C MET A 1 6.16 -9.96 -17.01
N PRO A 2 6.16 -8.67 -17.27
CA PRO A 2 6.06 -7.72 -16.19
C PRO A 2 4.68 -7.81 -15.55
N SER A 3 4.67 -7.89 -14.23
CA SER A 3 3.42 -7.92 -13.48
C SER A 3 2.79 -6.54 -13.48
N PHE A 4 1.48 -6.49 -13.35
CA PHE A 4 0.76 -5.24 -13.14
C PHE A 4 1.05 -4.79 -11.71
N ARG A 5 1.70 -3.66 -11.55
CA ARG A 5 2.21 -3.20 -10.26
C ARG A 5 1.21 -2.31 -9.57
N VAL A 6 0.87 -2.64 -8.33
CA VAL A 6 -0.15 -1.93 -7.56
C VAL A 6 0.43 -1.51 -6.21
N VAL A 7 0.14 -0.29 -5.81
CA VAL A 7 0.39 0.19 -4.45
C VAL A 7 -0.95 0.34 -3.76
N VAL A 8 -1.05 -0.14 -2.52
CA VAL A 8 -2.29 -0.05 -1.74
C VAL A 8 -2.09 0.96 -0.61
N LEU A 9 -3.00 1.92 -0.52
CA LEU A 9 -3.08 2.86 0.60
C LEU A 9 -4.16 2.34 1.54
N ALA A 10 -3.82 2.06 2.78
CA ALA A 10 -4.77 1.49 3.73
C ALA A 10 -4.63 2.11 5.11
N SER A 11 -5.74 2.13 5.83
CA SER A 11 -5.76 2.46 7.25
C SER A 11 -6.73 1.48 7.92
N GLY A 12 -6.49 1.18 9.21
CA GLY A 12 -7.42 0.32 9.96
C GLY A 12 -7.02 -1.16 9.95
N THR A 13 -8.03 -2.03 9.90
CA THR A 13 -7.82 -3.47 10.14
C THR A 13 -7.16 -4.22 8.99
N GLY A 14 -7.26 -3.70 7.78
CA GLY A 14 -6.66 -4.36 6.62
C GLY A 14 -7.51 -5.47 6.02
N THR A 15 -8.79 -5.57 6.38
CA THR A 15 -9.67 -6.59 5.82
C THR A 15 -9.73 -6.52 4.30
N LEU A 16 -9.92 -5.30 3.76
CA LEU A 16 -9.97 -5.12 2.32
C LEU A 16 -8.60 -5.38 1.68
N PHE A 17 -7.54 -4.99 2.37
CA PHE A 17 -6.18 -5.27 1.89
C PHE A 17 -5.94 -6.78 1.78
N ALA A 18 -6.36 -7.56 2.76
CA ALA A 18 -6.20 -9.01 2.73
C ALA A 18 -6.95 -9.62 1.53
N THR A 19 -8.16 -9.14 1.27
CA THR A 19 -8.94 -9.57 0.12
C THR A 19 -8.21 -9.25 -1.18
N LEU A 20 -7.67 -8.03 -1.29
CA LEU A 20 -6.92 -7.63 -2.48
C LEU A 20 -5.66 -8.48 -2.65
N ALA A 21 -4.94 -8.77 -1.58
CA ALA A 21 -3.71 -9.56 -1.65
C ALA A 21 -4.00 -10.99 -2.13
N ASN A 22 -5.07 -11.59 -1.63
CA ASN A 22 -5.48 -12.93 -2.07
C ASN A 22 -5.89 -12.94 -3.53
N THR A 23 -6.67 -11.93 -3.95
CA THR A 23 -7.15 -11.82 -5.33
C THR A 23 -6.00 -11.51 -6.30
N ALA A 24 -5.05 -10.70 -5.87
CA ALA A 24 -3.92 -10.30 -6.71
C ALA A 24 -3.12 -11.51 -7.21
N ASN A 25 -2.91 -12.48 -6.33
CA ASN A 25 -2.22 -13.71 -6.70
C ASN A 25 -2.91 -14.41 -7.85
N ASP A 26 -4.24 -14.49 -7.81
CA ASP A 26 -5.02 -15.17 -8.84
C ASP A 26 -5.02 -14.41 -10.16
N LEU A 27 -4.87 -13.09 -10.11
CA LEU A 27 -4.95 -12.23 -11.30
C LEU A 27 -3.58 -11.87 -11.89
N GLY A 28 -2.50 -12.34 -11.30
CA GLY A 28 -1.16 -11.97 -11.76
C GLY A 28 -0.80 -10.52 -11.47
N ILE A 29 -1.42 -9.92 -10.46
CA ILE A 29 -1.14 -8.56 -10.01
C ILE A 29 -0.11 -8.62 -8.90
N GLU A 30 0.87 -7.71 -8.95
CA GLU A 30 1.88 -7.60 -7.90
C GLU A 30 1.57 -6.39 -7.03
N ILE A 31 1.30 -6.63 -5.75
CA ILE A 31 1.20 -5.54 -4.77
C ILE A 31 2.62 -5.24 -4.30
N VAL A 32 3.17 -4.13 -4.76
CA VAL A 32 4.58 -3.81 -4.52
C VAL A 32 4.80 -3.20 -3.15
N GLU A 33 3.79 -2.56 -2.58
CA GLU A 33 3.91 -1.95 -1.25
C GLU A 33 2.55 -1.61 -0.68
N LEU A 34 2.43 -1.71 0.64
CA LEU A 34 1.32 -1.17 1.40
C LEU A 34 1.80 0.11 2.08
N ILE A 35 1.07 1.20 1.89
CA ILE A 35 1.38 2.49 2.54
C ILE A 35 0.26 2.80 3.52
N THR A 36 0.62 3.09 4.76
CA THR A 36 -0.33 3.45 5.83
C THR A 36 0.10 4.75 6.47
N ASP A 37 -0.82 5.40 7.18
CA ASP A 37 -0.53 6.61 7.95
C ASP A 37 -0.19 6.32 9.40
N ALA A 38 -0.31 5.07 9.83
CA ALA A 38 -0.01 4.65 11.19
C ALA A 38 0.33 3.16 11.21
N ASN A 39 0.90 2.72 12.33
CA ASN A 39 1.14 1.29 12.53
C ASN A 39 -0.19 0.63 12.91
N VAL A 40 -0.83 0.02 11.94
CA VAL A 40 -2.16 -0.56 12.07
C VAL A 40 -2.10 -2.07 11.78
N PRO A 41 -3.16 -2.84 12.11
CA PRO A 41 -3.17 -4.29 11.84
C PRO A 41 -2.90 -4.66 10.38
N ALA A 42 -3.22 -3.79 9.42
CA ALA A 42 -2.91 -4.03 8.02
C ALA A 42 -1.41 -4.26 7.79
N CYS A 43 -0.55 -3.64 8.60
CA CYS A 43 0.90 -3.82 8.49
C CYS A 43 1.31 -5.27 8.76
N GLU A 44 0.71 -5.91 9.75
CA GLU A 44 1.00 -7.30 10.06
C GLU A 44 0.50 -8.23 8.95
N LEU A 45 -0.66 -7.91 8.38
CA LEU A 45 -1.18 -8.68 7.25
C LEU A 45 -0.23 -8.60 6.06
N ALA A 46 0.27 -7.40 5.77
CA ALA A 46 1.21 -7.23 4.66
C ALA A 46 2.46 -8.07 4.87
N LYS A 47 2.97 -8.13 6.08
CA LYS A 47 4.13 -8.96 6.40
C LYS A 47 3.85 -10.44 6.14
N SER A 48 2.64 -10.90 6.47
CA SER A 48 2.27 -12.31 6.26
C SER A 48 2.17 -12.65 4.77
N PHE A 49 1.98 -11.66 3.91
CA PHE A 49 1.97 -11.85 2.45
C PHE A 49 3.32 -11.50 1.81
N ASP A 50 4.35 -11.21 2.60
CA ASP A 50 5.67 -10.77 2.12
C ASP A 50 5.59 -9.48 1.31
N ILE A 51 4.68 -8.58 1.68
CA ILE A 51 4.51 -7.29 1.02
C ILE A 51 5.20 -6.21 1.85
N PRO A 52 6.11 -5.42 1.27
CA PRO A 52 6.74 -4.31 2.00
C PRO A 52 5.73 -3.30 2.50
N VAL A 53 6.00 -2.74 3.67
CA VAL A 53 5.14 -1.74 4.29
C VAL A 53 5.92 -0.45 4.49
N GLN A 54 5.31 0.66 4.11
CA GLN A 54 5.82 1.99 4.40
C GLN A 54 4.80 2.75 5.23
N VAL A 55 5.19 3.18 6.42
CA VAL A 55 4.35 4.02 7.25
C VAL A 55 4.75 5.47 7.01
N ILE A 56 3.81 6.28 6.53
CA ILE A 56 4.00 7.72 6.35
C ILE A 56 3.05 8.40 7.31
N PRO A 57 3.52 8.82 8.51
CA PRO A 57 2.63 9.37 9.53
C PRO A 57 1.95 10.64 9.05
N MET A 58 0.65 10.73 9.32
CA MET A 58 -0.11 11.94 9.04
C MET A 58 0.42 13.04 9.95
N GLN A 59 0.80 14.16 9.37
CA GLN A 59 1.28 15.33 10.09
C GLN A 59 0.25 16.44 10.04
N ASN A 60 0.45 17.48 10.88
CA ASN A 60 -0.44 18.64 10.86
C ASN A 60 -0.40 19.35 9.51
N ASP A 61 0.69 19.23 8.78
CA ASP A 61 0.83 19.79 7.45
C ASP A 61 0.50 18.73 6.41
N ARG A 62 -0.70 18.79 5.89
CA ARG A 62 -1.16 17.84 4.88
C ARG A 62 -0.34 17.91 3.60
N ALA A 63 0.13 19.10 3.25
CA ALA A 63 0.93 19.25 2.04
C ALA A 63 2.24 18.46 2.14
N LYS A 64 2.85 18.41 3.34
CA LYS A 64 4.03 17.60 3.56
C LYS A 64 3.73 16.11 3.40
N TRP A 65 2.61 15.66 3.95
CA TRP A 65 2.21 14.26 3.84
C TRP A 65 2.00 13.88 2.37
N ASP A 66 1.28 14.73 1.64
CA ASP A 66 1.04 14.50 0.21
C ASP A 66 2.35 14.45 -0.57
N GLN A 67 3.31 15.30 -0.22
CA GLN A 67 4.61 15.33 -0.89
C GLN A 67 5.41 14.06 -0.62
N GLU A 68 5.42 13.59 0.62
CA GLU A 68 6.09 12.34 0.97
C GLU A 68 5.46 11.16 0.25
N LEU A 69 4.14 11.13 0.18
CA LEU A 69 3.42 10.08 -0.54
C LEU A 69 3.76 10.11 -2.02
N ALA A 70 3.75 11.30 -2.62
CA ALA A 70 4.08 11.45 -4.04
C ALA A 70 5.51 11.00 -4.33
N THR A 71 6.46 11.30 -3.44
CA THR A 71 7.84 10.87 -3.59
C THR A 71 7.95 9.35 -3.57
N GLU A 72 7.25 8.70 -2.63
CA GLU A 72 7.26 7.24 -2.54
C GLU A 72 6.63 6.60 -3.77
N LEU A 73 5.51 7.13 -4.23
CA LEU A 73 4.86 6.63 -5.44
C LEU A 73 5.74 6.80 -6.68
N SER A 74 6.45 7.92 -6.77
CA SER A 74 7.39 8.13 -7.87
C SER A 74 8.53 7.12 -7.86
N ARG A 75 8.99 6.74 -6.67
CA ARG A 75 10.04 5.73 -6.53
C ARG A 75 9.55 4.35 -6.95
N LEU A 76 8.33 4.01 -6.59
CA LEU A 76 7.77 2.68 -6.85
C LEU A 76 7.25 2.52 -8.27
N LYS A 77 6.85 3.61 -8.92
CA LYS A 77 6.31 3.62 -10.29
C LYS A 77 5.21 2.59 -10.50
N PRO A 78 4.12 2.64 -9.71
CA PRO A 78 3.04 1.67 -9.86
C PRO A 78 2.21 1.96 -11.10
N ASN A 79 1.56 0.91 -11.61
CA ASN A 79 0.57 1.06 -12.66
C ASN A 79 -0.76 1.59 -12.12
N LEU A 80 -1.04 1.30 -10.84
CA LEU A 80 -2.29 1.68 -10.20
C LEU A 80 -2.07 1.86 -8.71
N VAL A 81 -2.77 2.83 -8.12
CA VAL A 81 -2.80 3.04 -6.68
C VAL A 81 -4.24 2.82 -6.22
N ILE A 82 -4.42 1.94 -5.24
CA ILE A 82 -5.75 1.62 -4.71
C ILE A 82 -5.84 2.11 -3.28
N SER A 83 -6.87 2.89 -2.97
CA SER A 83 -7.16 3.30 -1.61
C SER A 83 -8.14 2.33 -0.99
N ALA A 84 -7.74 1.64 0.06
CA ALA A 84 -8.48 0.54 0.68
C ALA A 84 -8.78 0.84 2.16
N GLY A 85 -9.11 2.07 2.47
CA GLY A 85 -9.33 2.41 3.86
C GLY A 85 -10.43 3.38 4.09
#